data_a279562f011a88a15f7359a3392d7fcd
#
_entry.id   a279562f011a88a15f7359a3392d7fcd
#
_cell.length_a   1.000
_cell.length_b   1.000
_cell.length_c   1.000
_cell.angle_alpha   90.00
_cell.angle_beta   90.00
_cell.angle_gamma   90.00
#
_symmetry.space_group_name_H-M   'P 1'
#
loop_
_entity.id
_entity.type
_entity.pdbx_description
1 polymer ?
#
loop_
_entity_poly.entity_id
_entity_poly.type
_entity_poly.pdbx_seq_one_letter_code
_entity_poly.pdbx_strand_id
1 'polypeptide(L)'
;MSDTTIAVIIPAYRVEELILEAVRSVHAQTYTDWQIWVISDDATDYERVLGRQGLVDSRLHFLETGAIGAGASVARNLALDAIESRYVAILDADDRMKPGKLAAAHSALAEHPIVSSALDVMDTDYRRLRLVGAGPDRLLTPANYKFTSLSMDSMIVWDRTRCDARYDTSLTNMTDLELLMQLWRTAKTVHHLGEPLHDYLKRESSMSNGEGVTERMVRSKTTLLQRLSQGHYAFADPAATEGLASFLNISLAAEAAYPDALARMPGLLFEDHLEPMLRAHAAA
;
A
#
# COMPACT_ATOMS: atom_id res chain seq x y z
N MET A 1 -25.84 1.79 -4.26
CA MET A 1 -24.80 0.83 -4.67
C MET A 1 -24.95 -0.44 -3.87
N SER A 2 -24.44 -1.57 -4.40
CA SER A 2 -24.43 -2.84 -3.66
C SER A 2 -23.52 -2.71 -2.42
N ASP A 3 -23.94 -3.26 -1.28
CA ASP A 3 -23.15 -3.29 -0.03
C ASP A 3 -21.89 -4.19 -0.16
N THR A 4 -21.70 -4.83 -1.32
CA THR A 4 -20.62 -5.75 -1.65
C THR A 4 -19.58 -5.16 -2.59
N THR A 5 -19.85 -4.01 -3.22
CA THR A 5 -18.96 -3.40 -4.20
C THR A 5 -17.60 -3.01 -3.58
N ILE A 6 -16.50 -3.41 -4.23
CA ILE A 6 -15.14 -2.99 -3.88
C ILE A 6 -14.73 -1.83 -4.79
N ALA A 7 -14.46 -0.67 -4.21
CA ALA A 7 -13.87 0.46 -4.93
C ALA A 7 -12.34 0.36 -4.95
N VAL A 8 -11.75 0.27 -6.12
CA VAL A 8 -10.29 0.23 -6.33
C VAL A 8 -9.82 1.64 -6.69
N ILE A 9 -8.98 2.23 -5.85
CA ILE A 9 -8.42 3.57 -6.02
C ILE A 9 -7.06 3.48 -6.71
N ILE A 10 -6.92 4.21 -7.83
CA ILE A 10 -5.68 4.27 -8.62
C ILE A 10 -5.24 5.73 -8.73
N PRO A 11 -4.29 6.21 -7.91
CA PRO A 11 -3.68 7.52 -8.11
C PRO A 11 -2.80 7.50 -9.36
N ALA A 12 -2.93 8.50 -10.22
CA ALA A 12 -2.26 8.55 -11.51
C ALA A 12 -1.47 9.86 -11.68
N TYR A 13 -0.15 9.73 -11.83
CA TYR A 13 0.78 10.83 -12.09
C TYR A 13 1.85 10.42 -13.08
N ARG A 14 1.77 10.89 -14.33
CA ARG A 14 2.72 10.56 -15.43
C ARG A 14 2.87 9.05 -15.67
N VAL A 15 1.72 8.37 -15.76
CA VAL A 15 1.65 6.90 -15.85
C VAL A 15 0.82 6.42 -17.05
N GLU A 16 0.71 7.24 -18.10
CA GLU A 16 -0.10 6.97 -19.28
C GLU A 16 0.24 5.62 -19.95
N GLU A 17 1.52 5.22 -19.88
CA GLU A 17 2.01 3.96 -20.46
C GLU A 17 1.79 2.74 -19.54
N LEU A 18 1.59 2.96 -18.24
CA LEU A 18 1.55 1.91 -17.21
C LEU A 18 0.14 1.59 -16.75
N ILE A 19 -0.71 2.61 -16.59
CA ILE A 19 -2.04 2.50 -16.00
C ILE A 19 -2.94 1.50 -16.70
N LEU A 20 -2.71 1.27 -17.98
CA LEU A 20 -3.48 0.30 -18.78
C LEU A 20 -3.43 -1.10 -18.16
N GLU A 21 -2.26 -1.53 -17.72
CA GLU A 21 -2.08 -2.87 -17.16
C GLU A 21 -2.66 -2.96 -15.74
N ALA A 22 -2.57 -1.90 -14.95
CA ALA A 22 -3.23 -1.82 -13.64
C ALA A 22 -4.75 -1.98 -13.81
N VAL A 23 -5.37 -1.20 -14.71
CA VAL A 23 -6.82 -1.27 -14.97
C VAL A 23 -7.22 -2.64 -15.53
N ARG A 24 -6.47 -3.21 -16.49
CA ARG A 24 -6.71 -4.56 -17.02
C ARG A 24 -6.66 -5.63 -15.93
N SER A 25 -5.77 -5.48 -14.96
CA SER A 25 -5.65 -6.42 -13.85
C SER A 25 -6.90 -6.46 -12.96
N VAL A 26 -7.61 -5.34 -12.82
CA VAL A 26 -8.91 -5.26 -12.13
C VAL A 26 -10.02 -5.85 -12.99
N HIS A 27 -10.04 -5.58 -14.30
CA HIS A 27 -10.98 -6.21 -15.22
C HIS A 27 -10.87 -7.74 -15.25
N ALA A 28 -9.66 -8.28 -15.02
CA ALA A 28 -9.39 -9.72 -14.98
C ALA A 28 -9.74 -10.38 -13.63
N GLN A 29 -10.27 -9.64 -12.66
CA GLN A 29 -10.64 -10.19 -11.36
C GLN A 29 -11.81 -11.18 -11.48
N THR A 30 -11.71 -12.28 -10.73
CA THR A 30 -12.81 -13.27 -10.64
C THR A 30 -14.01 -12.75 -9.84
N TYR A 31 -13.79 -11.80 -8.94
CA TYR A 31 -14.85 -11.03 -8.30
C TYR A 31 -15.26 -9.87 -9.21
N THR A 32 -16.52 -9.78 -9.59
CA THR A 32 -16.97 -8.85 -10.65
C THR A 32 -17.68 -7.59 -10.14
N ASP A 33 -18.02 -7.53 -8.83
CA ASP A 33 -18.68 -6.36 -8.22
C ASP A 33 -17.62 -5.36 -7.71
N TRP A 34 -17.00 -4.66 -8.64
CA TRP A 34 -15.99 -3.65 -8.37
C TRP A 34 -16.22 -2.37 -9.17
N GLN A 35 -15.65 -1.29 -8.69
CA GLN A 35 -15.49 -0.01 -9.39
C GLN A 35 -14.02 0.41 -9.37
N ILE A 36 -13.57 1.12 -10.39
CA ILE A 36 -12.24 1.72 -10.44
C ILE A 36 -12.37 3.23 -10.38
N TRP A 37 -11.60 3.85 -9.51
CA TRP A 37 -11.48 5.28 -9.37
C TRP A 37 -10.06 5.70 -9.75
N VAL A 38 -9.90 6.32 -10.93
CA VAL A 38 -8.62 6.87 -11.41
C VAL A 38 -8.57 8.34 -11.05
N ILE A 39 -7.54 8.76 -10.33
CA ILE A 39 -7.38 10.14 -9.88
C ILE A 39 -6.15 10.75 -10.53
N SER A 40 -6.38 11.63 -11.51
CA SER A 40 -5.32 12.38 -12.19
C SER A 40 -4.71 13.42 -11.24
N ASP A 41 -3.38 13.36 -11.08
CA ASP A 41 -2.60 14.32 -10.31
C ASP A 41 -1.62 15.12 -11.20
N ASP A 42 -1.87 15.11 -12.53
CA ASP A 42 -1.02 15.75 -13.54
C ASP A 42 -1.82 16.42 -14.67
N ALA A 43 -3.14 16.55 -14.48
CA ALA A 43 -4.08 17.07 -15.46
C ALA A 43 -4.17 16.25 -16.76
N THR A 44 -3.72 14.99 -16.73
CA THR A 44 -3.88 14.05 -17.85
C THR A 44 -5.32 13.52 -17.89
N ASP A 45 -5.94 13.56 -19.06
CA ASP A 45 -7.24 12.94 -19.31
C ASP A 45 -7.09 11.41 -19.44
N TYR A 46 -7.10 10.72 -18.30
CA TYR A 46 -6.95 9.25 -18.24
C TYR A 46 -8.17 8.52 -18.79
N GLU A 47 -9.36 9.10 -18.81
CA GLU A 47 -10.51 8.54 -19.51
C GLU A 47 -10.22 8.40 -20.99
N ARG A 48 -9.69 9.45 -21.60
CA ARG A 48 -9.28 9.45 -23.01
C ARG A 48 -8.11 8.51 -23.27
N VAL A 49 -7.12 8.45 -22.36
CA VAL A 49 -5.97 7.53 -22.47
C VAL A 49 -6.45 6.09 -22.51
N LEU A 50 -7.28 5.67 -21.57
CA LEU A 50 -7.81 4.32 -21.47
C LEU A 50 -8.80 4.01 -22.62
N GLY A 51 -9.65 4.96 -22.98
CA GLY A 51 -10.60 4.83 -24.08
C GLY A 51 -9.95 4.57 -25.42
N ARG A 52 -8.79 5.19 -25.72
CA ARG A 52 -7.99 4.91 -26.92
C ARG A 52 -7.46 3.48 -26.98
N GLN A 53 -7.34 2.82 -25.83
CA GLN A 53 -6.92 1.43 -25.68
C GLN A 53 -8.10 0.45 -25.61
N GLY A 54 -9.32 0.93 -25.86
CA GLY A 54 -10.54 0.12 -25.85
C GLY A 54 -11.10 -0.18 -24.45
N LEU A 55 -10.58 0.46 -23.40
CA LEU A 55 -11.12 0.35 -22.05
C LEU A 55 -12.19 1.44 -21.82
N VAL A 56 -13.42 1.07 -22.14
CA VAL A 56 -14.62 1.86 -21.88
C VAL A 56 -15.58 1.02 -21.04
N ASP A 57 -15.77 1.39 -19.79
CA ASP A 57 -16.60 0.64 -18.83
C ASP A 57 -17.29 1.63 -17.89
N SER A 58 -18.58 1.46 -17.65
CA SER A 58 -19.36 2.33 -16.75
C SER A 58 -18.95 2.24 -15.27
N ARG A 59 -18.11 1.27 -14.92
CA ARG A 59 -17.51 1.11 -13.59
C ARG A 59 -16.20 1.88 -13.41
N LEU A 60 -15.71 2.56 -14.46
CA LEU A 60 -14.56 3.45 -14.39
C LEU A 60 -15.02 4.87 -14.03
N HIS A 61 -14.45 5.44 -12.99
CA HIS A 61 -14.71 6.79 -12.52
C HIS A 61 -13.40 7.57 -12.56
N PHE A 62 -13.47 8.84 -12.98
CA PHE A 62 -12.30 9.70 -13.14
C PHE A 62 -12.47 10.97 -12.32
N LEU A 63 -11.44 11.35 -11.58
CA LEU A 63 -11.33 12.57 -10.81
C LEU A 63 -9.98 13.25 -11.08
N GLU A 64 -9.88 14.51 -10.74
CA GLU A 64 -8.64 15.30 -10.83
C GLU A 64 -8.38 15.99 -9.49
N THR A 65 -7.11 16.05 -9.07
CA THR A 65 -6.73 16.77 -7.84
C THR A 65 -6.86 18.29 -7.99
N GLY A 66 -6.96 18.78 -9.23
CA GLY A 66 -7.00 20.21 -9.53
C GLY A 66 -5.65 20.92 -9.44
N ALA A 67 -4.57 20.18 -9.17
CA ALA A 67 -3.19 20.66 -9.14
C ALA A 67 -2.26 19.64 -9.79
N ILE A 68 -1.07 20.04 -10.19
CA ILE A 68 -0.05 19.11 -10.71
C ILE A 68 0.90 18.72 -9.58
N GLY A 69 0.93 17.42 -9.26
CA GLY A 69 1.81 16.92 -8.23
C GLY A 69 1.37 17.23 -6.80
N ALA A 70 0.06 17.25 -6.54
CA ALA A 70 -0.49 17.37 -5.19
C ALA A 70 -0.10 16.18 -4.29
N GLY A 71 0.18 15.03 -4.91
CA GLY A 71 0.69 13.82 -4.29
C GLY A 71 -0.36 12.72 -4.11
N ALA A 72 0.11 11.47 -4.07
CA ALA A 72 -0.76 10.29 -4.02
C ALA A 72 -1.71 10.27 -2.81
N SER A 73 -1.31 10.84 -1.66
CA SER A 73 -2.17 10.97 -0.48
C SER A 73 -3.38 11.86 -0.74
N VAL A 74 -3.18 13.00 -1.42
CA VAL A 74 -4.26 13.91 -1.81
C VAL A 74 -5.19 13.23 -2.80
N ALA A 75 -4.64 12.59 -3.82
CA ALA A 75 -5.40 11.86 -4.84
C ALA A 75 -6.26 10.74 -4.20
N ARG A 76 -5.66 9.92 -3.32
CA ARG A 76 -6.38 8.85 -2.63
C ARG A 76 -7.48 9.39 -1.71
N ASN A 77 -7.23 10.49 -0.99
CA ASN A 77 -8.24 11.13 -0.14
C ASN A 77 -9.42 11.66 -0.95
N LEU A 78 -9.16 12.29 -2.10
CA LEU A 78 -10.21 12.77 -2.99
C LEU A 78 -11.14 11.63 -3.44
N ALA A 79 -10.57 10.47 -3.78
CA ALA A 79 -11.36 9.29 -4.09
C ALA A 79 -12.14 8.78 -2.87
N LEU A 80 -11.50 8.69 -1.69
CA LEU A 80 -12.15 8.26 -0.46
C LEU A 80 -13.34 9.14 -0.07
N ASP A 81 -13.32 10.43 -0.41
CA ASP A 81 -14.43 11.35 -0.16
C ASP A 81 -15.58 11.20 -1.17
N ALA A 82 -15.28 10.74 -2.40
CA ALA A 82 -16.28 10.51 -3.46
C ALA A 82 -16.91 9.11 -3.43
N ILE A 83 -16.21 8.12 -2.86
CA ILE A 83 -16.62 6.72 -2.85
C ILE A 83 -17.72 6.48 -1.79
N GLU A 84 -18.83 5.87 -2.22
CA GLU A 84 -19.89 5.39 -1.32
C GLU A 84 -19.78 3.87 -1.01
N SER A 85 -18.89 3.15 -1.70
CA SER A 85 -18.69 1.72 -1.49
C SER A 85 -18.20 1.43 -0.08
N ARG A 86 -18.69 0.33 0.49
CA ARG A 86 -18.30 -0.18 1.80
C ARG A 86 -16.84 -0.62 1.81
N TYR A 87 -16.40 -1.30 0.76
CA TYR A 87 -15.04 -1.85 0.66
C TYR A 87 -14.17 -1.01 -0.26
N VAL A 88 -12.93 -0.79 0.15
CA VAL A 88 -11.93 -0.04 -0.61
C VAL A 88 -10.64 -0.84 -0.72
N ALA A 89 -10.06 -0.83 -1.91
CA ALA A 89 -8.74 -1.36 -2.21
C ALA A 89 -7.88 -0.25 -2.83
N ILE A 90 -6.57 -0.32 -2.61
CA ILE A 90 -5.60 0.56 -3.29
C ILE A 90 -4.86 -0.26 -4.36
N LEU A 91 -4.62 0.36 -5.49
CA LEU A 91 -3.78 -0.16 -6.56
C LEU A 91 -2.93 0.98 -7.13
N ASP A 92 -1.63 0.89 -7.02
CA ASP A 92 -0.77 1.86 -7.69
C ASP A 92 -0.79 1.64 -9.21
N ALA A 93 -0.68 2.72 -9.97
CA ALA A 93 -0.92 2.69 -11.41
C ALA A 93 0.14 1.90 -12.22
N ASP A 94 1.25 1.53 -11.59
CA ASP A 94 2.30 0.68 -12.14
C ASP A 94 2.25 -0.78 -11.66
N ASP A 95 1.34 -1.10 -10.73
CA ASP A 95 1.18 -2.43 -10.15
C ASP A 95 0.06 -3.24 -10.81
N ARG A 96 -0.07 -4.53 -10.44
CA ARG A 96 -1.14 -5.41 -10.91
C ARG A 96 -1.73 -6.26 -9.77
N MET A 97 -3.04 -6.39 -9.76
CA MET A 97 -3.73 -7.38 -8.94
C MET A 97 -3.81 -8.71 -9.67
N LYS A 98 -3.49 -9.84 -9.01
CA LYS A 98 -3.73 -11.16 -9.60
C LYS A 98 -5.23 -11.51 -9.56
N PRO A 99 -5.73 -12.35 -10.48
CA PRO A 99 -7.18 -12.52 -10.71
C PRO A 99 -8.02 -12.90 -9.50
N GLY A 100 -7.44 -13.57 -8.50
CA GLY A 100 -8.12 -14.00 -7.27
C GLY A 100 -8.18 -12.96 -6.16
N LYS A 101 -7.48 -11.82 -6.26
CA LYS A 101 -7.27 -10.91 -5.13
C LYS A 101 -8.56 -10.38 -4.53
N LEU A 102 -9.45 -9.82 -5.35
CA LEU A 102 -10.68 -9.22 -4.84
C LEU A 102 -11.66 -10.26 -4.29
N ALA A 103 -11.70 -11.46 -4.89
CA ALA A 103 -12.54 -12.55 -4.38
C ALA A 103 -12.08 -13.04 -3.00
N ALA A 104 -10.79 -13.28 -2.84
CA ALA A 104 -10.21 -13.69 -1.56
C ALA A 104 -10.37 -12.62 -0.48
N ALA A 105 -10.11 -11.35 -0.84
CA ALA A 105 -10.30 -10.23 0.08
C ALA A 105 -11.76 -10.07 0.49
N HIS A 106 -12.72 -10.11 -0.45
CA HIS A 106 -14.15 -10.00 -0.15
C HIS A 106 -14.62 -11.12 0.81
N SER A 107 -14.18 -12.35 0.57
CA SER A 107 -14.49 -13.48 1.46
C SER A 107 -13.98 -13.24 2.89
N ALA A 108 -12.73 -12.80 3.04
CA ALA A 108 -12.11 -12.55 4.34
C ALA A 108 -12.71 -11.32 5.06
N LEU A 109 -13.17 -10.30 4.32
CA LEU A 109 -13.80 -9.09 4.87
C LEU A 109 -15.14 -9.37 5.57
N ALA A 110 -15.78 -10.51 5.33
CA ALA A 110 -16.94 -10.92 6.10
C ALA A 110 -16.64 -10.96 7.61
N GLU A 111 -15.47 -11.42 7.99
CA GLU A 111 -15.07 -11.58 9.39
C GLU A 111 -14.05 -10.51 9.86
N HIS A 112 -13.19 -10.05 8.96
CA HIS A 112 -12.06 -9.19 9.29
C HIS A 112 -12.21 -7.78 8.70
N PRO A 113 -11.94 -6.70 9.43
CA PRO A 113 -12.09 -5.34 8.94
C PRO A 113 -11.02 -4.91 7.92
N ILE A 114 -9.85 -5.54 7.96
CA ILE A 114 -8.71 -5.26 7.08
C ILE A 114 -8.13 -6.59 6.59
N VAL A 115 -7.87 -6.66 5.30
CA VAL A 115 -7.24 -7.81 4.63
C VAL A 115 -6.01 -7.33 3.88
N SER A 116 -4.89 -8.02 4.04
CA SER A 116 -3.69 -7.88 3.22
C SER A 116 -3.38 -9.19 2.50
N SER A 117 -2.51 -9.19 1.53
CA SER A 117 -2.05 -10.40 0.85
C SER A 117 -0.55 -10.41 0.68
N ALA A 118 0.05 -11.58 0.52
CA ALA A 118 1.39 -11.69 0.01
C ALA A 118 1.51 -11.06 -1.38
N LEU A 119 2.73 -10.72 -1.78
CA LEU A 119 3.00 -10.12 -3.09
C LEU A 119 4.31 -10.62 -3.68
N ASP A 120 4.38 -10.57 -5.01
CA ASP A 120 5.61 -10.67 -5.77
C ASP A 120 6.16 -9.28 -6.08
N VAL A 121 7.43 -9.04 -5.75
CA VAL A 121 8.16 -7.86 -6.21
C VAL A 121 8.75 -8.18 -7.58
N MET A 122 8.38 -7.41 -8.59
CA MET A 122 8.74 -7.61 -10.00
C MET A 122 9.71 -6.50 -10.45
N ASP A 123 10.62 -6.83 -11.36
CA ASP A 123 11.38 -5.83 -12.09
C ASP A 123 10.59 -5.30 -13.31
N THR A 124 11.18 -4.37 -14.06
CA THR A 124 10.56 -3.78 -15.26
C THR A 124 10.40 -4.75 -16.42
N ASP A 125 11.14 -5.87 -16.41
CA ASP A 125 10.99 -6.99 -17.38
C ASP A 125 9.96 -8.03 -16.89
N TYR A 126 9.25 -7.75 -15.80
CA TYR A 126 8.28 -8.65 -15.15
C TYR A 126 8.89 -9.96 -14.63
N ARG A 127 10.18 -9.93 -14.23
CA ARG A 127 10.84 -11.04 -13.53
C ARG A 127 10.70 -10.81 -12.02
N ARG A 128 10.37 -11.88 -11.30
CA ARG A 128 10.25 -11.80 -9.85
C ARG A 128 11.62 -11.62 -9.18
N LEU A 129 11.76 -10.52 -8.46
CA LEU A 129 12.93 -10.21 -7.63
C LEU A 129 12.83 -10.88 -6.26
N ARG A 130 11.65 -10.80 -5.62
CA ARG A 130 11.41 -11.39 -4.30
C ARG A 130 9.94 -11.68 -4.06
N LEU A 131 9.67 -12.54 -3.09
CA LEU A 131 8.35 -12.86 -2.58
C LEU A 131 8.23 -12.35 -1.15
N VAL A 132 7.16 -11.61 -0.85
CA VAL A 132 6.93 -10.99 0.47
C VAL A 132 5.65 -11.52 1.08
N GLY A 133 5.71 -11.94 2.35
CA GLY A 133 4.56 -12.30 3.15
C GLY A 133 3.94 -13.66 2.86
N ALA A 134 4.51 -14.50 1.98
CA ALA A 134 3.96 -15.81 1.66
C ALA A 134 3.91 -16.76 2.86
N GLY A 135 3.03 -17.75 2.78
CA GLY A 135 2.85 -18.79 3.80
C GLY A 135 1.36 -19.08 4.04
N PRO A 136 1.00 -19.66 5.19
CA PRO A 136 -0.40 -19.84 5.55
C PRO A 136 -1.07 -18.49 5.85
N ASP A 137 -2.38 -18.44 5.67
CA ASP A 137 -3.20 -17.30 6.10
C ASP A 137 -3.09 -17.14 7.62
N ARG A 138 -3.04 -15.89 8.08
CA ARG A 138 -2.82 -15.59 9.51
C ARG A 138 -3.34 -14.23 9.92
N LEU A 139 -3.61 -14.08 11.20
CA LEU A 139 -3.91 -12.80 11.80
C LEU A 139 -2.61 -12.10 12.21
N LEU A 140 -2.43 -10.88 11.76
CA LEU A 140 -1.33 -10.00 12.15
C LEU A 140 -1.86 -8.88 13.03
N THR A 141 -1.24 -8.68 14.17
CA THR A 141 -1.51 -7.52 15.04
C THR A 141 -0.66 -6.32 14.59
N PRO A 142 -1.03 -5.09 14.95
CA PRO A 142 -0.19 -3.92 14.68
C PRO A 142 1.23 -4.09 15.24
N ALA A 143 1.36 -4.78 16.37
CA ALA A 143 2.66 -5.01 17.03
C ALA A 143 3.62 -5.88 16.20
N ASN A 144 3.09 -6.84 15.42
CA ASN A 144 3.91 -7.79 14.65
C ASN A 144 3.82 -7.63 13.13
N TYR A 145 2.93 -6.77 12.64
CA TYR A 145 2.65 -6.64 11.21
C TYR A 145 3.92 -6.38 10.39
N LYS A 146 4.70 -5.39 10.77
CA LYS A 146 5.91 -4.99 10.02
C LYS A 146 7.06 -5.99 10.13
N PHE A 147 7.04 -6.90 11.09
CA PHE A 147 8.02 -7.99 11.22
C PHE A 147 7.73 -9.17 10.28
N THR A 148 6.50 -9.25 9.75
CA THR A 148 6.04 -10.33 8.87
C THR A 148 5.63 -9.87 7.48
N SER A 149 5.25 -8.60 7.33
CA SER A 149 4.67 -8.03 6.12
C SER A 149 5.39 -6.74 5.71
N LEU A 150 6.69 -6.84 5.49
CA LEU A 150 7.49 -5.73 5.00
C LEU A 150 7.05 -5.33 3.58
N SER A 151 6.86 -4.03 3.35
CA SER A 151 6.52 -3.44 2.03
C SER A 151 5.10 -3.75 1.48
N MET A 152 4.12 -4.02 2.36
CA MET A 152 2.77 -4.37 1.89
C MET A 152 1.65 -3.44 2.40
N ASP A 153 2.02 -2.30 2.94
CA ASP A 153 1.07 -1.41 3.60
C ASP A 153 0.02 -0.84 2.63
N SER A 154 0.38 -0.60 1.36
CA SER A 154 -0.52 -0.09 0.32
C SER A 154 -1.45 -1.16 -0.28
N MET A 155 -1.17 -2.46 -0.05
CA MET A 155 -1.86 -3.56 -0.73
C MET A 155 -3.09 -4.06 0.02
N ILE A 156 -3.61 -3.27 0.94
CA ILE A 156 -4.75 -3.65 1.78
C ILE A 156 -6.09 -3.45 1.06
N VAL A 157 -7.07 -4.23 1.52
CA VAL A 157 -8.50 -4.02 1.28
C VAL A 157 -9.18 -3.90 2.63
N TRP A 158 -10.04 -2.88 2.83
CA TRP A 158 -10.67 -2.69 4.13
C TRP A 158 -12.16 -2.35 4.05
N ASP A 159 -12.87 -2.59 5.14
CA ASP A 159 -14.27 -2.26 5.35
C ASP A 159 -14.39 -0.91 6.05
N ARG A 160 -14.79 0.12 5.31
CA ARG A 160 -14.93 1.50 5.80
C ARG A 160 -15.99 1.65 6.90
N THR A 161 -16.94 0.73 6.99
CA THR A 161 -17.98 0.76 8.03
C THR A 161 -17.46 0.26 9.37
N ARG A 162 -16.38 -0.51 9.38
CA ARG A 162 -15.75 -1.08 10.58
C ARG A 162 -14.47 -0.35 11.00
N CYS A 163 -13.75 0.22 10.02
CA CYS A 163 -12.59 1.08 10.25
C CYS A 163 -12.44 2.05 9.07
N ASP A 164 -12.29 3.33 9.35
CA ASP A 164 -12.09 4.37 8.32
C ASP A 164 -10.93 5.29 8.71
N ALA A 165 -10.24 5.77 7.69
CA ALA A 165 -9.10 6.66 7.83
C ALA A 165 -8.92 7.52 6.57
N ARG A 166 -8.05 8.52 6.68
CA ARG A 166 -7.58 9.34 5.57
C ARG A 166 -6.06 9.35 5.56
N TYR A 167 -5.48 9.44 4.38
CA TYR A 167 -4.04 9.61 4.24
C TYR A 167 -3.57 10.94 4.82
N ASP A 168 -2.49 10.93 5.57
CA ASP A 168 -1.85 12.16 6.04
C ASP A 168 -1.07 12.82 4.90
N THR A 169 -1.56 13.96 4.43
CA THR A 169 -0.95 14.73 3.34
C THR A 169 0.30 15.50 3.77
N SER A 170 0.62 15.55 5.06
CA SER A 170 1.84 16.17 5.57
C SER A 170 3.07 15.26 5.47
N LEU A 171 2.87 13.96 5.27
CA LEU A 171 3.94 12.98 5.09
C LEU A 171 4.26 12.80 3.61
N THR A 172 5.54 12.70 3.29
CA THR A 172 6.00 12.43 1.92
C THR A 172 6.19 10.94 1.63
N ASN A 173 6.49 10.14 2.66
CA ASN A 173 6.68 8.69 2.59
C ASN A 173 6.04 8.03 3.80
N MET A 174 5.94 6.69 3.81
CA MET A 174 5.30 5.91 4.89
C MET A 174 3.81 6.24 5.09
N THR A 175 3.17 6.83 4.09
CA THR A 175 1.76 7.25 4.16
C THR A 175 0.82 6.06 4.27
N ASP A 176 1.18 4.93 3.69
CA ASP A 176 0.39 3.70 3.75
C ASP A 176 0.47 3.04 5.13
N LEU A 177 1.67 3.03 5.74
CA LEU A 177 1.79 2.59 7.13
C LEU A 177 1.03 3.51 8.08
N GLU A 178 1.09 4.83 7.84
CA GLU A 178 0.36 5.81 8.65
C GLU A 178 -1.16 5.61 8.54
N LEU A 179 -1.68 5.34 7.32
CA LEU A 179 -3.08 4.97 7.11
C LEU A 179 -3.45 3.72 7.93
N LEU A 180 -2.63 2.67 7.88
CA LEU A 180 -2.84 1.48 8.70
C LEU A 180 -2.86 1.79 10.19
N MET A 181 -1.97 2.66 10.67
CA MET A 181 -1.95 3.09 12.06
C MET A 181 -3.24 3.79 12.46
N GLN A 182 -3.87 4.55 11.57
CA GLN A 182 -5.18 5.14 11.81
C GLN A 182 -6.30 4.09 11.83
N LEU A 183 -6.30 3.15 10.88
CA LEU A 183 -7.28 2.05 10.83
C LEU A 183 -7.20 1.18 12.10
N TRP A 184 -6.01 0.97 12.65
CA TRP A 184 -5.77 0.22 13.89
C TRP A 184 -6.25 0.95 15.16
N ARG A 185 -6.76 2.16 15.06
CA ARG A 185 -7.46 2.80 16.19
C ARG A 185 -8.76 2.05 16.52
N THR A 186 -9.36 1.37 15.56
CA THR A 186 -10.59 0.59 15.74
C THR A 186 -10.40 -0.89 15.44
N ALA A 187 -9.60 -1.24 14.43
CA ALA A 187 -9.27 -2.62 14.09
C ALA A 187 -8.13 -3.14 14.98
N LYS A 188 -8.23 -4.40 15.44
CA LYS A 188 -7.18 -5.04 16.26
C LYS A 188 -6.19 -5.85 15.45
N THR A 189 -6.59 -6.31 14.28
CA THR A 189 -5.81 -7.21 13.44
C THR A 189 -6.00 -6.92 11.96
N VAL A 190 -5.06 -7.40 11.17
CA VAL A 190 -5.18 -7.57 9.72
C VAL A 190 -5.22 -9.06 9.44
N HIS A 191 -6.19 -9.52 8.65
CA HIS A 191 -6.16 -10.87 8.10
C HIS A 191 -5.23 -10.89 6.89
N HIS A 192 -4.12 -11.62 7.01
CA HIS A 192 -3.11 -11.71 5.97
C HIS A 192 -3.27 -13.00 5.19
N LEU A 193 -3.59 -12.88 3.90
CA LEU A 193 -3.63 -13.97 2.94
C LEU A 193 -2.21 -14.31 2.51
N GLY A 194 -1.77 -15.55 2.74
CA GLY A 194 -0.41 -16.00 2.44
C GLY A 194 -0.16 -16.27 0.95
N GLU A 195 -1.19 -16.24 0.11
CA GLU A 195 -1.08 -16.33 -1.34
C GLU A 195 -0.60 -14.99 -1.92
N PRO A 196 0.39 -14.98 -2.85
CA PRO A 196 0.84 -13.76 -3.52
C PRO A 196 -0.21 -13.32 -4.56
N LEU A 197 -1.06 -12.39 -4.16
CA LEU A 197 -2.19 -11.89 -4.96
C LEU A 197 -1.95 -10.51 -5.58
N HIS A 198 -0.70 -10.02 -5.54
CA HIS A 198 -0.32 -8.71 -6.06
C HIS A 198 1.08 -8.76 -6.67
N ASP A 199 1.27 -8.12 -7.81
CA ASP A 199 2.57 -7.87 -8.42
C ASP A 199 2.93 -6.40 -8.18
N TYR A 200 3.95 -6.16 -7.36
CA TYR A 200 4.51 -4.85 -7.08
C TYR A 200 5.68 -4.58 -8.03
N LEU A 201 5.54 -3.58 -8.89
CA LEU A 201 6.57 -3.23 -9.87
C LEU A 201 7.63 -2.30 -9.27
N LYS A 202 8.84 -2.82 -9.07
CA LYS A 202 9.97 -2.02 -8.58
C LYS A 202 10.67 -1.31 -9.72
N ARG A 203 10.58 0.02 -9.73
CA ARG A 203 11.20 0.89 -10.73
C ARG A 203 12.37 1.66 -10.14
N GLU A 204 13.37 2.00 -10.96
CA GLU A 204 14.52 2.81 -10.54
C GLU A 204 14.10 4.21 -10.06
N SER A 205 13.09 4.79 -10.71
CA SER A 205 12.51 6.09 -10.34
C SER A 205 11.11 5.91 -9.73
N SER A 206 11.02 5.64 -8.45
CA SER A 206 9.75 5.57 -7.72
C SER A 206 9.81 6.43 -6.45
N MET A 207 8.67 6.58 -5.75
CA MET A 207 8.64 7.28 -4.45
C MET A 207 9.52 6.60 -3.39
N SER A 208 9.83 5.32 -3.56
CA SER A 208 10.70 4.52 -2.68
C SER A 208 12.15 4.40 -3.17
N ASN A 209 12.47 4.91 -4.38
CA ASN A 209 13.80 4.85 -4.97
C ASN A 209 14.17 6.22 -5.57
N GLY A 210 15.47 6.55 -5.61
CA GLY A 210 15.98 7.77 -6.24
C GLY A 210 16.62 8.74 -5.25
N GLU A 211 17.04 9.90 -5.74
CA GLU A 211 17.75 10.90 -4.97
C GLU A 211 16.91 11.46 -3.81
N GLY A 212 17.52 11.60 -2.63
CA GLY A 212 16.87 12.15 -1.43
C GLY A 212 15.79 11.24 -0.80
N VAL A 213 15.65 9.99 -1.25
CA VAL A 213 14.65 9.05 -0.67
C VAL A 213 15.00 8.73 0.76
N THR A 214 16.25 8.43 1.06
CA THR A 214 16.69 8.11 2.43
C THR A 214 16.35 9.23 3.40
N GLU A 215 16.63 10.50 3.07
CA GLU A 215 16.30 11.65 3.93
C GLU A 215 14.79 11.80 4.15
N ARG A 216 13.97 11.59 3.09
CA ARG A 216 12.51 11.63 3.21
C ARG A 216 11.99 10.49 4.07
N MET A 217 12.51 9.27 3.89
CA MET A 217 12.17 8.09 4.69
C MET A 217 12.53 8.28 6.16
N VAL A 218 13.74 8.75 6.45
CA VAL A 218 14.20 9.06 7.82
C VAL A 218 13.29 10.10 8.47
N ARG A 219 12.96 11.18 7.76
CA ARG A 219 12.05 12.22 8.26
C ARG A 219 10.68 11.65 8.60
N SER A 220 10.06 10.89 7.69
CA SER A 220 8.74 10.31 7.91
C SER A 220 8.75 9.30 9.07
N LYS A 221 9.75 8.41 9.12
CA LYS A 221 9.91 7.44 10.24
C LYS A 221 10.08 8.13 11.58
N THR A 222 10.90 9.20 11.63
CA THR A 222 11.11 9.99 12.85
C THR A 222 9.81 10.68 13.29
N THR A 223 9.04 11.24 12.33
CA THR A 223 7.74 11.85 12.63
C THR A 223 6.76 10.83 13.20
N LEU A 224 6.67 9.64 12.59
CA LEU A 224 5.80 8.59 13.10
C LEU A 224 6.21 8.11 14.50
N LEU A 225 7.52 7.93 14.74
CA LEU A 225 8.04 7.55 16.04
C LEU A 225 7.73 8.61 17.13
N GLN A 226 7.88 9.89 16.80
CA GLN A 226 7.49 10.99 17.69
C GLN A 226 6.00 10.98 17.98
N ARG A 227 5.14 10.79 16.99
CA ARG A 227 3.69 10.68 17.15
C ARG A 227 3.30 9.50 18.06
N LEU A 228 3.97 8.35 17.90
CA LEU A 228 3.78 7.19 18.77
C LEU A 228 4.11 7.53 20.22
N SER A 229 5.26 8.17 20.48
CA SER A 229 5.70 8.55 21.82
C SER A 229 4.78 9.58 22.49
N GLN A 230 4.09 10.39 21.69
CA GLN A 230 3.11 11.40 22.16
C GLN A 230 1.70 10.83 22.33
N GLY A 231 1.48 9.53 22.05
CA GLY A 231 0.15 8.93 22.13
C GLY A 231 -0.83 9.44 21.08
N HIS A 232 -0.33 9.90 19.92
CA HIS A 232 -1.17 10.43 18.82
C HIS A 232 -2.18 9.40 18.32
N TYR A 233 -1.80 8.12 18.33
CA TYR A 233 -2.65 7.01 17.92
C TYR A 233 -3.19 6.29 19.16
N ALA A 234 -4.51 6.30 19.34
CA ALA A 234 -5.18 5.50 20.37
C ALA A 234 -5.52 4.13 19.79
N PHE A 235 -4.55 3.22 19.76
CA PHE A 235 -4.73 1.89 19.19
C PHE A 235 -5.72 1.03 19.96
N ALA A 236 -6.47 0.20 19.23
CA ALA A 236 -7.33 -0.82 19.83
C ALA A 236 -6.55 -1.98 20.46
N ASP A 237 -5.28 -2.19 20.06
CA ASP A 237 -4.33 -3.12 20.67
C ASP A 237 -3.28 -2.35 21.46
N PRO A 238 -3.19 -2.53 22.78
CA PRO A 238 -2.21 -1.84 23.63
C PRO A 238 -0.74 -2.12 23.26
N ALA A 239 -0.44 -3.29 22.69
CA ALA A 239 0.92 -3.65 22.30
C ALA A 239 1.39 -2.96 20.99
N ALA A 240 0.47 -2.33 20.25
CA ALA A 240 0.75 -1.70 18.96
C ALA A 240 1.85 -0.65 19.03
N THR A 241 1.80 0.23 20.04
CA THR A 241 2.77 1.33 20.20
C THR A 241 4.20 0.81 20.32
N GLU A 242 4.43 -0.20 21.17
CA GLU A 242 5.75 -0.78 21.38
C GLU A 242 6.27 -1.50 20.14
N GLY A 243 5.44 -2.36 19.52
CA GLY A 243 5.84 -3.09 18.32
C GLY A 243 6.16 -2.19 17.14
N LEU A 244 5.32 -1.17 16.89
CA LEU A 244 5.56 -0.19 15.82
C LEU A 244 6.77 0.69 16.11
N ALA A 245 6.99 1.12 17.36
CA ALA A 245 8.18 1.86 17.73
C ALA A 245 9.45 1.02 17.57
N SER A 246 9.44 -0.26 17.96
CA SER A 246 10.54 -1.19 17.73
C SER A 246 10.87 -1.32 16.24
N PHE A 247 9.86 -1.55 15.39
CA PHE A 247 10.05 -1.59 13.95
C PHE A 247 10.68 -0.30 13.41
N LEU A 248 10.13 0.88 13.78
CA LEU A 248 10.63 2.17 13.29
C LEU A 248 12.08 2.43 13.73
N ASN A 249 12.44 2.09 14.97
CA ASN A 249 13.81 2.23 15.45
C ASN A 249 14.79 1.32 14.70
N ILE A 250 14.44 0.06 14.46
CA ILE A 250 15.25 -0.87 13.66
C ILE A 250 15.40 -0.35 12.24
N SER A 251 14.29 0.12 11.64
CA SER A 251 14.30 0.65 10.30
C SER A 251 15.12 1.93 10.15
N LEU A 252 15.13 2.82 11.16
CA LEU A 252 16.01 3.99 11.20
C LEU A 252 17.50 3.59 11.32
N ALA A 253 17.81 2.59 12.13
CA ALA A 253 19.17 2.06 12.21
C ALA A 253 19.62 1.44 10.89
N ALA A 254 18.71 0.75 10.19
CA ALA A 254 18.97 0.22 8.85
C ALA A 254 19.23 1.33 7.83
N GLU A 255 18.43 2.44 7.83
CA GLU A 255 18.70 3.59 6.95
C GLU A 255 20.11 4.16 7.15
N ALA A 256 20.55 4.29 8.40
CA ALA A 256 21.88 4.80 8.73
C ALA A 256 23.02 3.89 8.22
N ALA A 257 22.81 2.57 8.20
CA ALA A 257 23.81 1.58 7.78
C ALA A 257 23.75 1.24 6.28
N TYR A 258 22.64 1.59 5.60
CA TYR A 258 22.39 1.18 4.22
C TYR A 258 23.40 1.73 3.20
N PRO A 259 23.88 2.99 3.26
CA PRO A 259 24.89 3.49 2.31
C PRO A 259 26.14 2.64 2.29
N ASP A 260 26.66 2.23 3.47
CA ASP A 260 27.83 1.37 3.57
C ASP A 260 27.56 -0.07 3.08
N ALA A 261 26.34 -0.57 3.30
CA ALA A 261 25.94 -1.87 2.81
C ALA A 261 25.81 -1.87 1.29
N LEU A 262 25.23 -0.83 0.70
CA LEU A 262 25.06 -0.65 -0.74
C LEU A 262 26.43 -0.47 -1.43
N ALA A 263 27.37 0.23 -0.80
CA ALA A 263 28.73 0.36 -1.32
C ALA A 263 29.47 -0.99 -1.39
N ARG A 264 29.21 -1.90 -0.45
CA ARG A 264 29.77 -3.26 -0.45
C ARG A 264 29.05 -4.21 -1.40
N MET A 265 27.75 -4.00 -1.63
CA MET A 265 26.91 -4.84 -2.47
C MET A 265 26.05 -3.96 -3.38
N PRO A 266 26.57 -3.52 -4.54
CA PRO A 266 25.80 -2.74 -5.50
C PRO A 266 24.51 -3.49 -5.92
N GLY A 267 23.38 -2.78 -5.93
CA GLY A 267 22.07 -3.38 -6.25
C GLY A 267 21.34 -4.03 -5.06
N LEU A 268 21.91 -3.98 -3.85
CA LEU A 268 21.22 -4.43 -2.64
C LEU A 268 19.92 -3.62 -2.45
N LEU A 269 18.79 -4.31 -2.31
CA LEU A 269 17.54 -3.67 -1.97
C LEU A 269 17.50 -3.29 -0.49
N PHE A 270 16.87 -2.16 -0.16
CA PHE A 270 16.75 -1.73 1.25
C PHE A 270 16.02 -2.78 2.10
N GLU A 271 15.01 -3.39 1.54
CA GLU A 271 14.24 -4.45 2.21
C GLU A 271 15.10 -5.67 2.54
N ASP A 272 16.01 -6.06 1.65
CA ASP A 272 16.93 -7.19 1.89
C ASP A 272 18.00 -6.85 2.92
N HIS A 273 18.33 -5.55 3.06
CA HIS A 273 19.20 -5.07 4.13
C HIS A 273 18.48 -5.03 5.49
N LEU A 274 17.22 -4.60 5.52
CA LEU A 274 16.42 -4.43 6.75
C LEU A 274 15.93 -5.78 7.32
N GLU A 275 15.49 -6.70 6.46
CA GLU A 275 14.78 -7.91 6.89
C GLU A 275 15.59 -8.80 7.87
N PRO A 276 16.92 -9.04 7.72
CA PRO A 276 17.72 -9.76 8.69
C PRO A 276 17.72 -9.10 10.08
N MET A 277 17.71 -7.76 10.15
CA MET A 277 17.67 -7.02 11.41
C MET A 277 16.33 -7.23 12.14
N LEU A 278 15.24 -7.21 11.38
CA LEU A 278 13.88 -7.48 11.91
C LEU A 278 13.77 -8.93 12.42
N ARG A 279 14.29 -9.90 11.69
CA ARG A 279 14.29 -11.31 12.09
C ARG A 279 15.11 -11.55 13.36
N ALA A 280 16.28 -10.91 13.48
CA ALA A 280 17.10 -11.02 14.68
C ALA A 280 16.38 -10.47 15.92
N HIS A 281 15.63 -9.37 15.78
CA HIS A 281 14.83 -8.82 16.86
C HIS A 281 13.66 -9.73 17.26
N ALA A 282 12.98 -10.33 16.29
CA ALA A 282 11.86 -11.24 16.57
C ALA A 282 12.27 -12.56 17.22
N ALA A 283 13.56 -12.94 17.16
CA ALA A 283 14.12 -14.13 17.76
C ALA A 283 14.71 -13.91 19.18
N ALA A 284 14.85 -12.64 19.60
CA ALA A 284 15.38 -12.24 20.89
C ALA A 284 14.28 -12.04 21.94
#